data_4f5d014da80ae615ce669fd5a5b0cc41
#
_entry.id   4f5d014da80ae615ce669fd5a5b0cc41
#
_cell.length_a   1.000
_cell.length_b   1.000
_cell.length_c   1.000
_cell.angle_alpha   90.00
_cell.angle_beta   90.00
_cell.angle_gamma   90.00
#
_symmetry.space_group_name_H-M   'P 1'
#
loop_
_entity.id
_entity.type
_entity.pdbx_description
1 polymer ?
#
loop_
_entity_poly.entity_id
_entity_poly.type
_entity_poly.pdbx_seq_one_letter_code
_entity_poly.pdbx_strand_id
1 'polypeptide(L)'
;QCGFINLYGSADGVNCHNTLNDPLDMVLSSVGIPNPSICDIRLMNDRGEEVPPGEVGEIYARGPISPMQYVNAPELDERYRGPGGWVKTGDLGYLNAAGYLVLAGRKKDVIIRGGANISPVQIEGLVMKHPDVMTVACVPVPDEDLGQRVCLCVALKDAGKKFSLQEITEFLREQGLEINKLPEYLRFYRALPLTPAGKVDKKALADDAEGMIMSGQGS
;
A
#
# COMPACT_ATOMS: atom_id res chain seq x y z
N GLN A 1 20.94 2.27 24.23
CA GLN A 1 19.49 2.23 23.92
C GLN A 1 19.30 3.07 22.66
N CYS A 2 18.72 2.49 21.58
CA CYS A 2 18.47 3.20 20.32
C CYS A 2 16.99 3.58 20.26
N GLY A 3 16.69 4.84 19.93
CA GLY A 3 15.33 5.29 19.64
C GLY A 3 15.00 5.03 18.17
N PHE A 4 13.74 4.75 17.87
CA PHE A 4 13.23 4.58 16.52
C PHE A 4 12.16 5.62 16.23
N ILE A 5 12.25 6.28 15.08
CA ILE A 5 11.26 7.23 14.58
C ILE A 5 10.83 6.76 13.19
N ASN A 6 9.54 6.55 13.01
CA ASN A 6 8.95 6.31 11.71
C ASN A 6 8.56 7.64 11.06
N LEU A 7 8.83 7.79 9.76
CA LEU A 7 8.55 9.01 9.01
C LEU A 7 7.86 8.64 7.70
N TYR A 8 6.78 9.34 7.41
CA TYR A 8 6.13 9.36 6.11
C TYR A 8 6.21 10.75 5.51
N GLY A 9 6.72 10.84 4.30
CA GLY A 9 6.87 12.11 3.60
C GLY A 9 7.00 11.93 2.10
N SER A 10 6.64 12.96 1.36
CA SER A 10 6.84 13.05 -0.08
C SER A 10 7.31 14.43 -0.49
N ALA A 11 7.88 14.54 -1.70
CA ALA A 11 8.24 15.82 -2.31
C ALA A 11 7.02 16.71 -2.55
N ASP A 12 5.81 16.14 -2.55
CA ASP A 12 4.55 16.86 -2.74
C ASP A 12 4.02 17.53 -1.47
N GLY A 13 4.79 17.49 -0.37
CA GLY A 13 4.53 18.33 0.80
C GLY A 13 3.78 17.65 1.93
N VAL A 14 3.76 16.32 2.00
CA VAL A 14 3.31 15.59 3.19
C VAL A 14 4.49 15.33 4.12
N ASN A 15 4.28 15.48 5.41
CA ASN A 15 5.25 15.14 6.46
C ASN A 15 4.52 14.72 7.74
N CYS A 16 4.63 13.45 8.08
CA CYS A 16 4.15 12.88 9.34
C CYS A 16 5.29 12.10 9.99
N HIS A 17 5.43 12.17 11.28
CA HIS A 17 6.43 11.40 12.00
C HIS A 17 6.00 11.11 13.44
N ASN A 18 6.53 10.03 13.98
CA ASN A 18 6.51 9.74 15.41
C ASN A 18 7.60 10.53 16.12
N THR A 19 7.46 10.68 17.42
CA THR A 19 8.48 11.24 18.30
C THR A 19 9.11 10.15 19.16
N LEU A 20 10.24 10.46 19.79
CA LEU A 20 10.90 9.52 20.73
C LEU A 20 10.08 9.28 22.02
N ASN A 21 9.06 10.10 22.27
CA ASN A 21 8.18 10.01 23.44
C ASN A 21 6.87 9.24 23.14
N ASP A 22 6.63 8.89 21.87
CA ASP A 22 5.41 8.17 21.51
C ASP A 22 5.46 6.71 22.02
N PRO A 23 4.33 6.12 22.39
CA PRO A 23 4.24 4.73 22.75
C PRO A 23 4.75 3.82 21.63
N LEU A 24 5.46 2.77 21.99
CA LEU A 24 6.09 1.88 21.00
C LEU A 24 5.08 1.23 20.04
N ASP A 25 3.90 0.87 20.52
CA ASP A 25 2.82 0.33 19.70
C ASP A 25 2.34 1.34 18.66
N MET A 26 2.27 2.63 18.98
CA MET A 26 1.95 3.70 18.03
C MET A 26 3.07 3.87 17.00
N VAL A 27 4.33 3.81 17.42
CA VAL A 27 5.48 3.90 16.52
C VAL A 27 5.52 2.73 15.53
N LEU A 28 5.16 1.52 16.00
CA LEU A 28 5.16 0.31 15.16
C LEU A 28 3.95 0.18 14.24
N SER A 29 2.82 0.81 14.59
CA SER A 29 1.55 0.67 13.86
C SER A 29 1.16 1.89 13.02
N SER A 30 1.93 2.99 13.07
CA SER A 30 1.60 4.23 12.38
C SER A 30 2.84 4.92 11.80
N VAL A 31 2.61 5.95 11.01
CA VAL A 31 3.67 6.85 10.52
C VAL A 31 3.68 8.20 11.25
N GLY A 32 3.06 8.24 12.43
CA GLY A 32 3.05 9.42 13.28
C GLY A 32 1.89 10.38 13.01
N ILE A 33 2.07 11.59 13.49
CA ILE A 33 1.09 12.69 13.39
C ILE A 33 1.62 13.71 12.36
N PRO A 34 0.73 14.35 11.57
CA PRO A 34 1.14 15.48 10.73
C PRO A 34 1.85 16.55 11.54
N ASN A 35 2.96 17.07 11.03
CA ASN A 35 3.61 18.20 11.66
C ASN A 35 2.87 19.49 11.28
N PRO A 36 2.11 20.12 12.19
CA PRO A 36 1.24 21.25 11.85
C PRO A 36 2.02 22.51 11.42
N SER A 37 3.33 22.58 11.72
CA SER A 37 4.20 23.65 11.25
C SER A 37 4.63 23.48 9.78
N ILE A 38 4.44 22.27 9.23
CA ILE A 38 4.92 21.88 7.90
C ILE A 38 3.77 21.57 6.97
N CYS A 39 2.79 20.78 7.42
CA CYS A 39 1.63 20.42 6.61
C CYS A 39 0.40 20.10 7.45
N ASP A 40 -0.76 20.42 6.88
CA ASP A 40 -2.04 19.85 7.25
C ASP A 40 -2.32 18.64 6.35
N ILE A 41 -3.09 17.65 6.85
CA ILE A 41 -3.60 16.55 6.04
C ILE A 41 -5.12 16.49 6.12
N ARG A 42 -5.72 15.96 5.04
CA ARG A 42 -7.12 15.51 4.99
C ARG A 42 -7.19 14.15 4.34
N LEU A 43 -8.17 13.38 4.73
CA LEU A 43 -8.45 12.06 4.16
C LEU A 43 -9.74 12.18 3.36
N MET A 44 -9.66 11.95 2.05
CA MET A 44 -10.75 12.24 1.11
C MET A 44 -11.23 10.97 0.44
N ASN A 45 -12.55 10.81 0.31
CA ASN A 45 -13.14 9.75 -0.51
C ASN A 45 -13.11 10.13 -2.01
N ASP A 46 -13.56 9.22 -2.88
CA ASP A 46 -13.60 9.43 -4.33
C ASP A 46 -14.60 10.52 -4.76
N ARG A 47 -15.50 10.94 -3.87
CA ARG A 47 -16.45 12.05 -4.12
C ARG A 47 -15.86 13.40 -3.74
N GLY A 48 -14.65 13.44 -3.19
CA GLY A 48 -14.00 14.65 -2.70
C GLY A 48 -14.55 15.14 -1.35
N GLU A 49 -15.14 14.25 -0.57
CA GLU A 49 -15.62 14.51 0.79
C GLU A 49 -14.61 13.98 1.80
N GLU A 50 -14.43 14.68 2.92
CA GLU A 50 -13.55 14.26 4.00
C GLU A 50 -14.16 13.06 4.74
N VAL A 51 -13.36 12.00 4.94
CA VAL A 51 -13.81 10.81 5.68
C VAL A 51 -13.59 10.98 7.18
N PRO A 52 -14.43 10.37 8.02
CA PRO A 52 -14.26 10.41 9.48
C PRO A 52 -13.03 9.58 9.91
N PRO A 53 -12.50 9.84 11.13
CA PRO A 53 -11.45 9.01 11.72
C PRO A 53 -11.81 7.52 11.71
N GLY A 54 -10.84 6.67 11.38
CA GLY A 54 -11.01 5.22 11.25
C GLY A 54 -11.39 4.74 9.84
N GLU A 55 -11.86 5.62 8.98
CA GLU A 55 -12.17 5.30 7.58
C GLU A 55 -10.98 5.63 6.67
N VAL A 56 -10.76 4.76 5.67
CA VAL A 56 -9.69 4.93 4.69
C VAL A 56 -10.07 5.97 3.65
N GLY A 57 -9.20 6.96 3.45
CA GLY A 57 -9.31 7.96 2.40
C GLY A 57 -7.97 8.21 1.71
N GLU A 58 -7.99 8.90 0.58
CA GLU A 58 -6.78 9.41 -0.07
C GLU A 58 -6.21 10.56 0.76
N ILE A 59 -4.92 10.48 1.04
CA ILE A 59 -4.22 11.50 1.81
C ILE A 59 -4.00 12.73 0.93
N TYR A 60 -4.61 13.84 1.33
CA TYR A 60 -4.35 15.17 0.78
C TYR A 60 -3.49 15.94 1.76
N ALA A 61 -2.49 16.64 1.26
CA ALA A 61 -1.59 17.45 2.07
C ALA A 61 -1.57 18.91 1.59
N ARG A 62 -1.39 19.84 2.53
CA ARG A 62 -1.23 21.27 2.24
C ARG A 62 -0.36 21.92 3.30
N GLY A 63 0.58 22.73 2.89
CA GLY A 63 1.43 23.48 3.83
C GLY A 63 2.54 24.26 3.15
N PRO A 64 3.41 24.91 3.94
CA PRO A 64 4.52 25.73 3.41
C PRO A 64 5.49 24.99 2.50
N ILE A 65 5.58 23.64 2.66
CA ILE A 65 6.46 22.80 1.84
C ILE A 65 5.77 22.23 0.60
N SER A 66 4.45 22.45 0.43
CA SER A 66 3.73 21.98 -0.74
C SER A 66 4.16 22.77 -1.98
N PRO A 67 4.50 22.10 -3.10
CA PRO A 67 4.87 22.78 -4.33
C PRO A 67 3.71 23.60 -4.85
N MET A 68 4.00 24.76 -5.46
CA MET A 68 2.97 25.66 -5.98
C MET A 68 2.32 25.12 -7.24
N GLN A 69 3.12 24.53 -8.14
CA GLN A 69 2.66 23.99 -9.42
C GLN A 69 3.73 23.11 -10.06
N TYR A 70 3.36 22.30 -11.05
CA TYR A 70 4.28 21.63 -11.95
C TYR A 70 4.72 22.58 -13.07
N VAL A 71 6.02 22.68 -13.33
CA VAL A 71 6.58 23.58 -14.36
C VAL A 71 6.23 23.06 -15.75
N ASN A 72 5.52 23.87 -16.55
CA ASN A 72 5.10 23.55 -17.91
C ASN A 72 4.29 22.24 -18.07
N ALA A 73 3.57 21.83 -17.03
CA ALA A 73 2.78 20.61 -17.02
C ALA A 73 1.43 20.82 -16.31
N PRO A 74 0.53 21.65 -16.85
CA PRO A 74 -0.76 21.97 -16.23
C PRO A 74 -1.67 20.74 -16.06
N GLU A 75 -1.52 19.72 -16.90
CA GLU A 75 -2.22 18.44 -16.78
C GLU A 75 -1.85 17.66 -15.50
N LEU A 76 -0.63 17.86 -14.99
CA LEU A 76 -0.22 17.28 -13.70
C LEU A 76 -0.81 18.07 -12.53
N ASP A 77 -0.93 19.39 -12.65
CA ASP A 77 -1.63 20.20 -11.65
C ASP A 77 -3.10 19.80 -11.56
N GLU A 78 -3.79 19.65 -12.66
CA GLU A 78 -5.18 19.20 -12.68
C GLU A 78 -5.35 17.81 -12.03
N ARG A 79 -4.41 16.91 -12.30
CA ARG A 79 -4.42 15.54 -11.79
C ARG A 79 -4.10 15.45 -10.29
N TYR A 80 -3.07 16.15 -9.85
CA TYR A 80 -2.49 15.97 -8.51
C TYR A 80 -2.81 17.10 -7.52
N ARG A 81 -3.52 18.13 -7.95
CA ARG A 81 -3.91 19.24 -7.07
C ARG A 81 -5.41 19.32 -6.92
N GLY A 82 -5.83 19.61 -5.70
CA GLY A 82 -7.22 19.87 -5.36
C GLY A 82 -7.48 21.38 -5.17
N PRO A 83 -8.74 21.75 -5.00
CA PRO A 83 -9.11 23.12 -4.68
C PRO A 83 -8.40 23.62 -3.41
N GLY A 84 -8.03 24.92 -3.34
CA GLY A 84 -7.43 25.51 -2.17
C GLY A 84 -5.97 25.11 -1.90
N GLY A 85 -5.24 24.61 -2.93
CA GLY A 85 -3.82 24.29 -2.83
C GLY A 85 -3.50 22.96 -2.17
N TRP A 86 -4.51 22.11 -1.99
CA TRP A 86 -4.31 20.73 -1.53
C TRP A 86 -3.62 19.90 -2.61
N VAL A 87 -2.68 19.06 -2.20
CA VAL A 87 -1.97 18.11 -3.06
C VAL A 87 -2.50 16.70 -2.78
N LYS A 88 -2.88 15.98 -3.83
CA LYS A 88 -3.31 14.59 -3.80
C LYS A 88 -2.05 13.72 -3.83
N THR A 89 -1.77 12.99 -2.75
CA THR A 89 -0.54 12.17 -2.67
C THR A 89 -0.63 10.87 -3.45
N GLY A 90 -1.84 10.40 -3.74
CA GLY A 90 -2.11 9.08 -4.29
C GLY A 90 -1.90 7.96 -3.26
N ASP A 91 -1.55 8.28 -2.03
CA ASP A 91 -1.46 7.32 -0.93
C ASP A 91 -2.79 7.27 -0.17
N LEU A 92 -3.14 6.11 0.33
CA LEU A 92 -4.34 5.86 1.15
C LEU A 92 -3.94 5.69 2.60
N GLY A 93 -4.78 6.19 3.50
CA GLY A 93 -4.57 6.06 4.94
C GLY A 93 -5.82 6.36 5.75
N TYR A 94 -5.70 6.17 7.05
CA TYR A 94 -6.74 6.55 8.01
C TYR A 94 -6.09 7.08 9.29
N LEU A 95 -6.81 7.93 10.02
CA LEU A 95 -6.42 8.33 11.37
C LEU A 95 -6.97 7.31 12.37
N ASN A 96 -6.11 6.75 13.21
CA ASN A 96 -6.56 5.90 14.30
C ASN A 96 -7.21 6.73 15.42
N ALA A 97 -7.76 6.06 16.43
CA ALA A 97 -8.46 6.72 17.54
C ALA A 97 -7.59 7.71 18.34
N ALA A 98 -6.26 7.58 18.26
CA ALA A 98 -5.29 8.49 18.90
C ALA A 98 -4.81 9.61 17.95
N GLY A 99 -5.34 9.70 16.73
CA GLY A 99 -4.99 10.72 15.74
C GLY A 99 -3.70 10.45 14.95
N TYR A 100 -3.14 9.24 15.05
CA TYR A 100 -1.96 8.85 14.27
C TYR A 100 -2.38 8.38 12.88
N LEU A 101 -1.61 8.77 11.87
CA LEU A 101 -1.80 8.34 10.50
C LEU A 101 -1.30 6.91 10.30
N VAL A 102 -2.17 6.05 9.79
CA VAL A 102 -1.84 4.68 9.38
C VAL A 102 -1.98 4.59 7.86
N LEU A 103 -0.92 4.13 7.20
CA LEU A 103 -0.94 3.96 5.74
C LEU A 103 -1.71 2.68 5.37
N ALA A 104 -2.59 2.78 4.37
CA ALA A 104 -3.40 1.68 3.84
C ALA A 104 -2.98 1.25 2.41
N GLY A 105 -1.95 1.89 1.86
CA GLY A 105 -1.41 1.57 0.54
C GLY A 105 -1.46 2.73 -0.43
N ARG A 106 -1.43 2.41 -1.74
CA ARG A 106 -1.54 3.40 -2.81
C ARG A 106 -2.85 3.22 -3.58
N LYS A 107 -3.49 4.32 -3.92
CA LYS A 107 -4.74 4.33 -4.69
C LYS A 107 -4.62 3.56 -6.00
N LYS A 108 -3.53 3.75 -6.73
CA LYS A 108 -3.25 3.06 -7.99
C LYS A 108 -2.93 1.56 -7.87
N ASP A 109 -2.56 1.12 -6.67
CA ASP A 109 -2.16 -0.27 -6.40
C ASP A 109 -3.33 -1.10 -5.82
N VAL A 110 -4.46 -0.46 -5.51
CA VAL A 110 -5.67 -1.16 -5.03
C VAL A 110 -6.14 -2.12 -6.12
N ILE A 111 -6.38 -3.36 -5.72
CA ILE A 111 -6.91 -4.40 -6.60
C ILE A 111 -8.43 -4.37 -6.51
N ILE A 112 -9.09 -4.21 -7.67
CA ILE A 112 -10.56 -4.13 -7.76
C ILE A 112 -11.10 -5.47 -8.23
N ARG A 113 -11.63 -6.26 -7.29
CA ARG A 113 -12.16 -7.59 -7.56
C ARG A 113 -13.66 -7.63 -7.33
N GLY A 114 -14.44 -7.76 -8.39
CA GLY A 114 -15.91 -7.81 -8.31
C GLY A 114 -16.52 -6.60 -7.57
N GLY A 115 -15.93 -5.42 -7.72
CA GLY A 115 -16.34 -4.20 -7.02
C GLY A 115 -15.77 -4.03 -5.60
N ALA A 116 -15.08 -5.04 -5.05
CA ALA A 116 -14.40 -4.93 -3.75
C ALA A 116 -12.99 -4.34 -3.92
N ASN A 117 -12.65 -3.36 -3.10
CA ASN A 117 -11.32 -2.77 -3.03
C ASN A 117 -10.43 -3.59 -2.09
N ILE A 118 -9.38 -4.20 -2.64
CA ILE A 118 -8.41 -5.01 -1.88
C ILE A 118 -7.10 -4.24 -1.79
N SER A 119 -6.63 -4.01 -0.57
CA SER A 119 -5.34 -3.37 -0.31
C SER A 119 -4.21 -4.40 -0.37
N PRO A 120 -3.27 -4.32 -1.33
CA PRO A 120 -2.09 -5.17 -1.35
C PRO A 120 -1.27 -5.09 -0.07
N VAL A 121 -1.12 -3.90 0.49
CA VAL A 121 -0.31 -3.65 1.70
C VAL A 121 -0.85 -4.42 2.91
N GLN A 122 -2.17 -4.56 3.03
CA GLN A 122 -2.78 -5.37 4.10
C GLN A 122 -2.35 -6.84 3.99
N ILE A 123 -2.43 -7.41 2.80
CA ILE A 123 -2.06 -8.81 2.54
C ILE A 123 -0.57 -9.02 2.72
N GLU A 124 0.25 -8.14 2.11
CA GLU A 124 1.71 -8.16 2.21
C GLU A 124 2.17 -8.12 3.67
N GLY A 125 1.58 -7.23 4.48
CA GLY A 125 1.89 -7.11 5.90
C GLY A 125 1.58 -8.38 6.71
N LEU A 126 0.51 -9.10 6.36
CA LEU A 126 0.18 -10.37 7.00
C LEU A 126 1.12 -11.49 6.54
N VAL A 127 1.39 -11.60 5.23
CA VAL A 127 2.28 -12.61 4.66
C VAL A 127 3.72 -12.46 5.19
N MET A 128 4.19 -11.24 5.44
CA MET A 128 5.51 -10.99 6.04
C MET A 128 5.66 -11.54 7.45
N LYS A 129 4.58 -11.89 8.15
CA LYS A 129 4.63 -12.58 9.44
C LYS A 129 4.94 -14.08 9.30
N HIS A 130 4.83 -14.63 8.09
CA HIS A 130 5.15 -16.04 7.85
C HIS A 130 6.67 -16.27 7.98
N PRO A 131 7.12 -17.27 8.77
CA PRO A 131 8.53 -17.43 9.14
C PRO A 131 9.46 -17.66 7.94
N ASP A 132 8.99 -18.32 6.89
CA ASP A 132 9.79 -18.66 5.71
C ASP A 132 9.82 -17.56 4.63
N VAL A 133 8.99 -16.52 4.75
CA VAL A 133 8.92 -15.43 3.77
C VAL A 133 10.06 -14.43 3.97
N MET A 134 10.79 -14.14 2.92
CA MET A 134 11.83 -13.10 2.87
C MET A 134 11.25 -11.77 2.40
N THR A 135 10.48 -11.79 1.31
CA THR A 135 9.78 -10.62 0.78
C THR A 135 8.57 -11.06 -0.03
N VAL A 136 7.59 -10.17 -0.16
CA VAL A 136 6.32 -10.43 -0.83
C VAL A 136 5.83 -9.18 -1.55
N ALA A 137 5.11 -9.39 -2.63
CA ALA A 137 4.30 -8.38 -3.29
C ALA A 137 2.96 -8.97 -3.73
N CYS A 138 1.90 -8.20 -3.56
CA CYS A 138 0.58 -8.49 -4.10
C CYS A 138 0.35 -7.67 -5.35
N VAL A 139 -0.03 -8.32 -6.45
CA VAL A 139 -0.29 -7.67 -7.73
C VAL A 139 -1.63 -8.11 -8.32
N PRO A 140 -2.30 -7.23 -9.08
CA PRO A 140 -3.50 -7.60 -9.81
C PRO A 140 -3.14 -8.48 -11.02
N VAL A 141 -4.05 -9.40 -11.34
CA VAL A 141 -4.08 -10.12 -12.60
C VAL A 141 -5.47 -9.92 -13.21
N PRO A 142 -5.58 -9.59 -14.52
CA PRO A 142 -6.86 -9.44 -15.19
C PRO A 142 -7.72 -10.70 -15.08
N ASP A 143 -9.03 -10.51 -14.93
CA ASP A 143 -10.03 -11.57 -14.89
C ASP A 143 -11.31 -11.12 -15.61
N GLU A 144 -11.88 -11.95 -16.46
CA GLU A 144 -13.05 -11.61 -17.30
C GLU A 144 -14.30 -11.36 -16.48
N ASP A 145 -14.50 -12.09 -15.37
CA ASP A 145 -15.70 -12.01 -14.55
C ASP A 145 -15.60 -10.96 -13.43
N LEU A 146 -14.44 -10.90 -12.79
CA LEU A 146 -14.22 -10.09 -11.58
C LEU A 146 -13.43 -8.80 -11.85
N GLY A 147 -13.00 -8.58 -13.09
CA GLY A 147 -12.11 -7.50 -13.47
C GLY A 147 -10.65 -7.77 -13.09
N GLN A 148 -10.39 -8.05 -11.82
CA GLN A 148 -9.05 -8.41 -11.33
C GLN A 148 -9.13 -9.53 -10.28
N ARG A 149 -8.03 -10.32 -10.19
CA ARG A 149 -7.74 -11.26 -9.10
C ARG A 149 -6.41 -10.91 -8.45
N VAL A 150 -6.19 -11.48 -7.27
CA VAL A 150 -5.00 -11.23 -6.47
C VAL A 150 -3.96 -12.30 -6.72
N CYS A 151 -2.78 -11.91 -7.19
CA CYS A 151 -1.61 -12.77 -7.28
C CYS A 151 -0.60 -12.41 -6.19
N LEU A 152 -0.20 -13.40 -5.41
CA LEU A 152 0.82 -13.29 -4.36
C LEU A 152 2.17 -13.71 -4.94
N CYS A 153 3.10 -12.77 -5.06
CA CYS A 153 4.47 -12.99 -5.51
C CYS A 153 5.40 -13.05 -4.30
N VAL A 154 6.05 -14.19 -4.07
CA VAL A 154 6.82 -14.45 -2.85
C VAL A 154 8.25 -14.83 -3.16
N ALA A 155 9.21 -14.26 -2.44
CA ALA A 155 10.56 -14.80 -2.32
C ALA A 155 10.77 -15.35 -0.91
N LEU A 156 11.27 -16.59 -0.81
CA LEU A 156 11.49 -17.30 0.44
C LEU A 156 12.92 -17.12 0.94
N LYS A 157 13.10 -17.21 2.25
CA LYS A 157 14.42 -17.21 2.91
C LYS A 157 15.26 -18.42 2.47
N ASP A 158 14.59 -19.57 2.29
CA ASP A 158 15.18 -20.81 1.78
C ASP A 158 14.45 -21.19 0.49
N ALA A 159 15.15 -21.13 -0.65
CA ALA A 159 14.59 -21.44 -1.96
C ALA A 159 14.19 -22.93 -2.13
N GLY A 160 14.64 -23.82 -1.25
CA GLY A 160 14.25 -25.23 -1.21
C GLY A 160 12.88 -25.48 -0.58
N LYS A 161 12.37 -24.50 0.19
CA LYS A 161 11.04 -24.57 0.78
C LYS A 161 9.99 -24.01 -0.18
N LYS A 162 8.77 -24.51 -0.07
CA LYS A 162 7.58 -23.99 -0.74
C LYS A 162 6.37 -24.31 0.13
N PHE A 163 5.35 -23.52 0.02
CA PHE A 163 4.01 -23.78 0.53
C PHE A 163 3.01 -23.68 -0.63
N SER A 164 1.88 -24.33 -0.49
CA SER A 164 0.79 -24.25 -1.46
C SER A 164 -0.03 -22.96 -1.27
N LEU A 165 -0.84 -22.62 -2.29
CA LEU A 165 -1.81 -21.53 -2.17
C LEU A 165 -2.78 -21.80 -1.00
N GLN A 166 -3.18 -23.05 -0.79
CA GLN A 166 -4.06 -23.43 0.30
C GLN A 166 -3.42 -23.13 1.66
N GLU A 167 -2.17 -23.54 1.90
CA GLU A 167 -1.47 -23.29 3.17
C GLU A 167 -1.34 -21.81 3.47
N ILE A 168 -0.96 -20.98 2.48
CA ILE A 168 -0.85 -19.53 2.74
C ILE A 168 -2.20 -18.86 2.91
N THR A 169 -3.26 -19.31 2.25
CA THR A 169 -4.60 -18.76 2.46
C THR A 169 -5.18 -19.14 3.82
N GLU A 170 -4.92 -20.36 4.30
CA GLU A 170 -5.27 -20.78 5.67
C GLU A 170 -4.52 -19.91 6.70
N PHE A 171 -3.21 -19.75 6.54
CA PHE A 171 -2.42 -18.84 7.38
C PHE A 171 -2.99 -17.42 7.41
N LEU A 172 -3.33 -16.84 6.25
CA LEU A 172 -3.92 -15.50 6.17
C LEU A 172 -5.28 -15.40 6.88
N ARG A 173 -6.11 -16.43 6.80
CA ARG A 173 -7.39 -16.51 7.53
C ARG A 173 -7.17 -16.56 9.04
N GLU A 174 -6.20 -17.30 9.53
CA GLU A 174 -5.82 -17.34 10.94
C GLU A 174 -5.30 -15.98 11.43
N GLN A 175 -4.66 -15.19 10.53
CA GLN A 175 -4.27 -13.81 10.83
C GLN A 175 -5.43 -12.80 10.73
N GLY A 176 -6.67 -13.26 10.48
CA GLY A 176 -7.86 -12.41 10.44
C GLY A 176 -8.16 -11.76 9.08
N LEU A 177 -7.53 -12.20 7.98
CA LEU A 177 -7.87 -11.70 6.67
C LEU A 177 -9.24 -12.22 6.22
N GLU A 178 -10.09 -11.32 5.75
CA GLU A 178 -11.42 -11.65 5.22
C GLU A 178 -11.33 -12.54 3.98
N ILE A 179 -12.26 -13.50 3.86
CA ILE A 179 -12.26 -14.50 2.76
C ILE A 179 -12.28 -13.85 1.38
N ASN A 180 -13.03 -12.74 1.25
CA ASN A 180 -13.12 -11.98 0.01
C ASN A 180 -11.85 -11.17 -0.35
N LYS A 181 -10.79 -11.25 0.44
CA LYS A 181 -9.49 -10.61 0.18
C LYS A 181 -8.36 -11.61 -0.04
N LEU A 182 -8.65 -12.92 0.06
CA LEU A 182 -7.64 -13.96 -0.11
C LEU A 182 -7.08 -13.97 -1.55
N PRO A 183 -5.78 -14.25 -1.72
CA PRO A 183 -5.18 -14.41 -3.04
C PRO A 183 -5.70 -15.68 -3.76
N GLU A 184 -5.82 -15.61 -5.08
CA GLU A 184 -6.20 -16.72 -5.94
C GLU A 184 -4.99 -17.33 -6.64
N TYR A 185 -3.88 -16.62 -6.73
CA TYR A 185 -2.67 -17.10 -7.37
C TYR A 185 -1.46 -16.91 -6.45
N LEU A 186 -0.53 -17.86 -6.52
CA LEU A 186 0.72 -17.85 -5.76
C LEU A 186 1.90 -18.11 -6.69
N ARG A 187 2.93 -17.26 -6.58
CA ARG A 187 4.14 -17.36 -7.38
C ARG A 187 5.38 -17.22 -6.54
N PHE A 188 6.36 -18.08 -6.82
CA PHE A 188 7.66 -18.01 -6.16
C PHE A 188 8.71 -17.42 -7.09
N TYR A 189 9.50 -16.53 -6.53
CA TYR A 189 10.64 -15.89 -7.17
C TYR A 189 11.90 -16.15 -6.34
N ARG A 190 13.04 -16.24 -6.98
CA ARG A 190 14.31 -16.28 -6.27
C ARG A 190 14.58 -14.94 -5.56
N ALA A 191 14.24 -13.84 -6.22
CA ALA A 191 14.19 -12.48 -5.69
C ALA A 191 13.15 -11.69 -6.48
N LEU A 192 12.42 -10.79 -5.82
CA LEU A 192 11.48 -9.92 -6.52
C LEU A 192 12.23 -8.87 -7.34
N PRO A 193 11.75 -8.52 -8.57
CA PRO A 193 12.35 -7.48 -9.38
C PRO A 193 12.26 -6.12 -8.66
N LEU A 194 13.29 -5.30 -8.83
CA LEU A 194 13.37 -3.97 -8.24
C LEU A 194 13.41 -2.91 -9.33
N THR A 195 12.77 -1.78 -9.06
CA THR A 195 12.91 -0.56 -9.85
C THR A 195 14.33 0.02 -9.68
N PRO A 196 14.78 0.96 -10.55
CA PRO A 196 16.05 1.65 -10.36
C PRO A 196 16.20 2.35 -9.00
N ALA A 197 15.08 2.71 -8.37
CA ALA A 197 15.06 3.31 -7.04
C ALA A 197 15.11 2.28 -5.88
N GLY A 198 15.30 0.98 -6.19
CA GLY A 198 15.41 -0.09 -5.19
C GLY A 198 14.09 -0.54 -4.57
N LYS A 199 12.93 -0.11 -5.11
CA LYS A 199 11.61 -0.58 -4.68
C LYS A 199 11.17 -1.77 -5.52
N VAL A 200 10.34 -2.66 -4.95
CA VAL A 200 9.75 -3.78 -5.70
C VAL A 200 8.99 -3.25 -6.92
N ASP A 201 9.31 -3.80 -8.09
CA ASP A 201 8.66 -3.46 -9.35
C ASP A 201 7.37 -4.28 -9.53
N LYS A 202 6.27 -3.75 -8.94
CA LYS A 202 4.95 -4.38 -9.01
C LYS A 202 4.41 -4.48 -10.43
N LYS A 203 4.82 -3.56 -11.34
CA LYS A 203 4.40 -3.62 -12.73
C LYS A 203 5.02 -4.82 -13.43
N ALA A 204 6.33 -5.01 -13.32
CA ALA A 204 7.01 -6.17 -13.88
C ALA A 204 6.45 -7.49 -13.33
N LEU A 205 6.08 -7.53 -12.04
CA LEU A 205 5.45 -8.71 -11.42
C LEU A 205 4.05 -8.97 -11.97
N ALA A 206 3.24 -7.93 -12.20
CA ALA A 206 1.90 -8.08 -12.76
C ALA A 206 1.96 -8.58 -14.20
N ASP A 207 2.82 -7.98 -15.04
CA ASP A 207 3.04 -8.39 -16.43
C ASP A 207 3.51 -9.87 -16.51
N ASP A 208 4.42 -10.31 -15.63
CA ASP A 208 4.88 -11.69 -15.55
C ASP A 208 3.79 -12.66 -15.07
N ALA A 209 3.01 -12.27 -14.05
CA ALA A 209 1.92 -13.09 -13.53
C ALA A 209 0.80 -13.29 -14.58
N GLU A 210 0.43 -12.24 -15.31
CA GLU A 210 -0.55 -12.30 -16.39
C GLU A 210 -0.10 -13.26 -17.51
N GLY A 211 1.15 -13.12 -17.98
CA GLY A 211 1.70 -13.95 -19.05
C GLY A 211 1.67 -15.45 -18.73
N MET A 212 1.87 -15.83 -17.46
CA MET A 212 1.86 -17.24 -17.08
C MET A 212 0.47 -17.81 -16.82
N ILE A 213 -0.46 -17.01 -16.33
CA ILE A 213 -1.86 -17.43 -16.18
C ILE A 213 -2.48 -17.69 -17.56
N MET A 214 -2.22 -16.80 -18.52
CA MET A 214 -2.67 -16.97 -19.91
C MET A 214 -2.06 -18.20 -20.60
N SER A 215 -0.83 -18.60 -20.21
CA SER A 215 -0.17 -19.82 -20.76
C SER A 215 -0.60 -21.11 -20.08
N GLY A 216 -1.55 -21.10 -19.13
CA GLY A 216 -2.04 -22.27 -18.41
C GLY A 216 -1.06 -22.85 -17.38
N GLN A 217 0.00 -22.14 -17.04
CA GLN A 217 1.01 -22.55 -16.05
C GLN A 217 0.73 -22.03 -14.63
N GLY A 218 -0.47 -21.51 -14.38
CA GLY A 218 -0.89 -20.88 -13.13
C GLY A 218 -1.72 -21.81 -12.25
N SER A 219 -1.16 -22.90 -11.76
CA SER A 219 -1.77 -23.74 -10.71
C SER A 219 -0.76 -24.01 -9.61
#